data_3d396f2fbd7c1fbc3df95a0a10362d4b
#
_entry.id   3d396f2fbd7c1fbc3df95a0a10362d4b
#
_cell.length_a   1.000
_cell.length_b   1.000
_cell.length_c   1.000
_cell.angle_alpha   90.00
_cell.angle_beta   90.00
_cell.angle_gamma   90.00
#
_symmetry.space_group_name_H-M   'P 1'
#
loop_
_entity.id
_entity.type
_entity.pdbx_description
1 polymer ?
#
loop_
_entity_poly.entity_id
_entity_poly.type
_entity_poly.pdbx_seq_one_letter_code
_entity_poly.pdbx_strand_id
1 'polypeptide(L)'
;MPKQLKFWNLVKNEEEKTAELILYGSIGSDEYWDDISDKVFKQDIENLGDIENITLHINSPGGSVFSAVAIANTLKNHKAKVTANIDGLAASAATIITSACDTVRMPKNALFMIHNPITFAYGNNQEMQKTVEMLDKVKNSIIETYLGKTKADKKTLSELMDNETWMDAETAKEYGFIDEIVDEEVGKEFVENKLIINNMAFDISKFKNFKKAKDVVINNKKNTKEVKMTLEELKNQFPDLYDYVLNEGKKIGKEEERERLKAIDDIGVNNYSELIENAKYVNPMSASELAINILKKQKEEKAQKLQNIKNESQDNFIPPAMNDGTSPGKKEEKRFMGIDIMNIFSRMNKKTEEGK
;
A
#
# COMPACT_ATOMS: atom_id res chain seq x y z
N MET A 1 23.76 -4.84 -17.54
CA MET A 1 22.82 -3.86 -16.98
C MET A 1 21.74 -4.65 -16.27
N PRO A 2 21.34 -4.31 -15.03
CA PRO A 2 20.24 -4.97 -14.37
C PRO A 2 18.98 -4.80 -15.23
N LYS A 3 18.19 -5.86 -15.36
CA LYS A 3 16.95 -5.86 -16.13
C LYS A 3 15.99 -4.94 -15.41
N GLN A 4 15.66 -3.80 -15.99
CA GLN A 4 14.73 -2.83 -15.44
C GLN A 4 13.37 -3.51 -15.24
N LEU A 5 12.88 -3.54 -14.01
CA LEU A 5 11.57 -4.10 -13.68
C LEU A 5 10.49 -3.16 -14.23
N LYS A 6 9.89 -3.53 -15.35
CA LYS A 6 8.73 -2.85 -15.92
C LYS A 6 7.48 -3.25 -15.13
N PHE A 7 6.62 -2.29 -14.77
CA PHE A 7 5.30 -2.55 -14.19
C PHE A 7 4.23 -2.86 -15.27
N TRP A 8 4.66 -3.00 -16.53
CA TRP A 8 3.81 -3.38 -17.65
C TRP A 8 4.45 -4.49 -18.47
N ASN A 9 3.60 -5.22 -19.18
CA ASN A 9 4.00 -6.15 -20.21
C ASN A 9 3.28 -5.80 -21.52
N LEU A 10 3.97 -5.89 -22.65
CA LEU A 10 3.45 -5.55 -23.97
C LEU A 10 3.76 -6.68 -24.93
N VAL A 11 2.71 -7.21 -25.55
CA VAL A 11 2.79 -8.29 -26.56
C VAL A 11 2.15 -7.77 -27.85
N LYS A 12 2.89 -7.84 -28.94
CA LYS A 12 2.46 -7.42 -30.28
C LYS A 12 2.11 -8.65 -31.14
N ASN A 13 0.99 -8.58 -31.84
CA ASN A 13 0.64 -9.49 -32.93
C ASN A 13 0.65 -8.70 -34.25
N GLU A 14 1.70 -8.92 -35.07
CA GLU A 14 1.86 -8.18 -36.32
C GLU A 14 0.88 -8.64 -37.41
N GLU A 15 0.49 -9.93 -37.42
CA GLU A 15 -0.43 -10.49 -38.42
C GLU A 15 -1.85 -9.91 -38.22
N GLU A 16 -2.31 -9.77 -37.00
CA GLU A 16 -3.62 -9.24 -36.66
C GLU A 16 -3.62 -7.73 -36.44
N LYS A 17 -2.46 -7.08 -36.48
CA LYS A 17 -2.26 -5.66 -36.15
C LYS A 17 -2.83 -5.29 -34.79
N THR A 18 -2.67 -6.15 -33.80
CA THR A 18 -3.13 -5.98 -32.44
C THR A 18 -1.98 -5.95 -31.44
N ALA A 19 -2.19 -5.34 -30.28
CA ALA A 19 -1.29 -5.43 -29.16
C ALA A 19 -2.06 -5.64 -27.86
N GLU A 20 -1.49 -6.43 -26.96
CA GLU A 20 -1.96 -6.59 -25.58
C GLU A 20 -1.00 -5.87 -24.64
N LEU A 21 -1.55 -4.98 -23.83
CA LEU A 21 -0.84 -4.23 -22.80
C LEU A 21 -1.39 -4.64 -21.43
N ILE A 22 -0.52 -5.18 -20.56
CA ILE A 22 -0.91 -5.63 -19.22
C ILE A 22 -0.32 -4.67 -18.19
N LEU A 23 -1.17 -4.02 -17.40
CA LEU A 23 -0.83 -3.12 -16.29
C LEU A 23 -1.36 -3.71 -14.97
N TYR A 24 -0.56 -4.57 -14.33
CA TYR A 24 -0.91 -5.20 -13.07
C TYR A 24 -0.01 -4.70 -11.94
N GLY A 25 -0.60 -4.41 -10.78
CA GLY A 25 0.13 -3.89 -9.61
C GLY A 25 0.23 -2.38 -9.57
N SER A 26 1.21 -1.84 -8.84
CA SER A 26 1.38 -0.39 -8.65
C SER A 26 1.90 0.30 -9.91
N ILE A 27 1.37 1.49 -10.21
CA ILE A 27 1.78 2.32 -11.33
C ILE A 27 2.94 3.22 -10.91
N GLY A 28 4.04 3.16 -11.66
CA GLY A 28 5.28 3.84 -11.35
C GLY A 28 6.19 3.02 -10.44
N SER A 29 7.44 3.45 -10.24
CA SER A 29 8.36 2.85 -9.29
C SER A 29 8.18 3.46 -7.91
N ASP A 30 8.30 2.66 -6.84
CA ASP A 30 8.36 3.14 -5.44
C ASP A 30 9.70 3.86 -5.16
N GLU A 31 10.66 3.82 -6.08
CA GLU A 31 11.96 4.45 -5.95
C GLU A 31 11.94 5.87 -6.55
N TYR A 32 12.19 6.83 -5.72
CA TYR A 32 12.21 8.29 -5.95
C TYR A 32 13.12 8.77 -7.11
N TRP A 33 13.77 7.85 -7.84
CA TRP A 33 14.85 8.17 -8.78
C TRP A 33 14.69 7.59 -10.18
N ASP A 34 13.55 6.98 -10.53
CA ASP A 34 13.39 6.34 -11.84
C ASP A 34 12.50 7.14 -12.80
N ASP A 35 13.02 8.29 -13.26
CA ASP A 35 12.46 9.06 -14.40
C ASP A 35 12.44 8.27 -15.72
N ILE A 36 12.88 7.00 -15.69
CA ILE A 36 13.13 6.21 -16.90
C ILE A 36 11.88 5.43 -17.32
N SER A 37 11.00 5.08 -16.39
CA SER A 37 9.86 4.18 -16.65
C SER A 37 8.87 4.76 -17.67
N ASP A 38 8.48 6.02 -17.52
CA ASP A 38 7.49 6.66 -18.40
C ASP A 38 8.03 6.86 -19.82
N LYS A 39 9.32 7.18 -19.93
CA LYS A 39 10.01 7.29 -21.22
C LYS A 39 10.10 5.96 -21.94
N VAL A 40 10.42 4.88 -21.19
CA VAL A 40 10.49 3.52 -21.75
C VAL A 40 9.10 3.05 -22.16
N PHE A 41 8.06 3.32 -21.35
CA PHE A 41 6.69 3.03 -21.71
C PHE A 41 6.30 3.70 -23.04
N LYS A 42 6.57 4.98 -23.17
CA LYS A 42 6.31 5.72 -24.41
C LYS A 42 7.04 5.12 -25.59
N GLN A 43 8.32 4.77 -25.45
CA GLN A 43 9.09 4.13 -26.50
C GLN A 43 8.52 2.76 -26.88
N ASP A 44 8.10 1.94 -25.91
CA ASP A 44 7.49 0.64 -26.16
C ASP A 44 6.20 0.80 -26.99
N ILE A 45 5.36 1.78 -26.67
CA ILE A 45 4.12 2.05 -27.43
C ILE A 45 4.44 2.61 -28.82
N GLU A 46 5.40 3.52 -28.97
CA GLU A 46 5.83 4.04 -30.28
C GLU A 46 6.42 2.94 -31.16
N ASN A 47 7.13 1.97 -30.59
CA ASN A 47 7.71 0.81 -31.29
C ASN A 47 6.67 -0.22 -31.78
N LEU A 48 5.41 -0.11 -31.34
CA LEU A 48 4.33 -0.96 -31.88
C LEU A 48 4.15 -0.77 -33.39
N GLY A 49 4.45 0.41 -33.92
CA GLY A 49 4.36 0.71 -35.34
C GLY A 49 2.91 0.71 -35.83
N ASP A 50 2.60 -0.09 -36.88
CA ASP A 50 1.30 -0.08 -37.53
C ASP A 50 0.31 -1.03 -36.88
N ILE A 51 -0.14 -0.70 -35.67
CA ILE A 51 -1.15 -1.41 -34.89
C ILE A 51 -2.48 -0.65 -34.97
N GLU A 52 -3.57 -1.39 -35.13
CA GLU A 52 -4.93 -0.85 -35.24
C GLU A 52 -5.71 -0.92 -33.92
N ASN A 53 -5.43 -1.92 -33.08
CA ASN A 53 -6.10 -2.11 -31.81
C ASN A 53 -5.11 -2.44 -30.68
N ILE A 54 -5.29 -1.80 -29.53
CA ILE A 54 -4.59 -2.11 -28.28
C ILE A 54 -5.61 -2.54 -27.26
N THR A 55 -5.44 -3.73 -26.69
CA THR A 55 -6.20 -4.21 -25.53
C THR A 55 -5.38 -3.99 -24.30
N LEU A 56 -5.85 -3.11 -23.41
CA LEU A 56 -5.23 -2.85 -22.10
C LEU A 56 -5.93 -3.71 -21.04
N HIS A 57 -5.18 -4.59 -20.42
CA HIS A 57 -5.59 -5.32 -19.21
C HIS A 57 -5.11 -4.59 -17.97
N ILE A 58 -6.01 -4.21 -17.08
CA ILE A 58 -5.67 -3.44 -15.88
C ILE A 58 -6.19 -4.11 -14.61
N ASN A 59 -5.28 -4.31 -13.65
CA ASN A 59 -5.57 -4.77 -12.29
C ASN A 59 -4.62 -4.06 -11.31
N SER A 60 -5.01 -2.85 -10.86
CA SER A 60 -4.09 -1.94 -10.20
C SER A 60 -4.75 -1.12 -9.08
N PRO A 61 -4.08 -0.97 -7.93
CA PRO A 61 -4.49 -0.08 -6.84
C PRO A 61 -4.11 1.39 -7.10
N GLY A 62 -3.54 1.70 -8.27
CA GLY A 62 -3.01 3.01 -8.60
C GLY A 62 -1.51 3.14 -8.31
N GLY A 63 -1.07 4.35 -8.05
CA GLY A 63 0.34 4.70 -7.82
C GLY A 63 0.64 6.15 -8.19
N SER A 64 1.72 6.40 -8.94
CA SER A 64 2.14 7.73 -9.36
C SER A 64 1.11 8.37 -10.30
N VAL A 65 0.57 9.52 -9.90
CA VAL A 65 -0.37 10.30 -10.73
C VAL A 65 0.33 10.81 -11.99
N PHE A 66 1.59 11.24 -11.88
CA PHE A 66 2.31 11.79 -13.04
C PHE A 66 2.61 10.70 -14.07
N SER A 67 3.03 9.53 -13.64
CA SER A 67 3.20 8.37 -14.53
C SER A 67 1.89 7.96 -15.19
N ALA A 68 0.79 7.94 -14.44
CA ALA A 68 -0.53 7.62 -15.00
C ALA A 68 -0.98 8.63 -16.07
N VAL A 69 -0.75 9.92 -15.84
CA VAL A 69 -1.06 10.97 -16.82
C VAL A 69 -0.18 10.83 -18.07
N ALA A 70 1.11 10.53 -17.92
CA ALA A 70 2.01 10.31 -19.05
C ALA A 70 1.58 9.09 -19.89
N ILE A 71 1.22 7.98 -19.23
CA ILE A 71 0.69 6.77 -19.87
C ILE A 71 -0.62 7.06 -20.59
N ALA A 72 -1.58 7.71 -19.91
CA ALA A 72 -2.88 8.09 -20.44
C ALA A 72 -2.73 8.94 -21.71
N ASN A 73 -1.87 9.95 -21.68
CA ASN A 73 -1.59 10.80 -22.85
C ASN A 73 -0.91 10.01 -23.98
N THR A 74 -0.02 9.08 -23.66
CA THR A 74 0.65 8.25 -24.67
C THR A 74 -0.36 7.38 -25.39
N LEU A 75 -1.27 6.71 -24.65
CA LEU A 75 -2.32 5.87 -25.22
C LEU A 75 -3.32 6.70 -26.03
N LYS A 76 -3.78 7.84 -25.49
CA LYS A 76 -4.75 8.73 -26.16
C LYS A 76 -4.22 9.31 -27.46
N ASN A 77 -2.93 9.57 -27.55
CA ASN A 77 -2.29 10.11 -28.76
C ASN A 77 -1.89 9.01 -29.75
N HIS A 78 -2.00 7.74 -29.41
CA HIS A 78 -1.74 6.65 -30.33
C HIS A 78 -2.87 6.52 -31.34
N LYS A 79 -2.55 6.14 -32.58
CA LYS A 79 -3.54 5.99 -33.67
C LYS A 79 -4.45 4.78 -33.52
N ALA A 80 -4.02 3.76 -32.78
CA ALA A 80 -4.80 2.56 -32.54
C ALA A 80 -5.98 2.84 -31.61
N LYS A 81 -7.07 2.12 -31.80
CA LYS A 81 -8.19 2.09 -30.87
C LYS A 81 -7.78 1.35 -29.59
N VAL A 82 -7.93 2.00 -28.43
CA VAL A 82 -7.57 1.42 -27.13
C VAL A 82 -8.80 0.96 -26.38
N THR A 83 -8.87 -0.34 -26.07
CA THR A 83 -9.91 -0.93 -25.23
C THR A 83 -9.28 -1.35 -23.89
N ALA A 84 -9.78 -0.79 -22.78
CA ALA A 84 -9.37 -1.22 -21.46
C ALA A 84 -10.32 -2.28 -20.90
N ASN A 85 -9.77 -3.40 -20.44
CA ASN A 85 -10.47 -4.42 -19.66
C ASN A 85 -10.01 -4.29 -18.19
N ILE A 86 -10.94 -4.04 -17.28
CA ILE A 86 -10.68 -4.01 -15.84
C ILE A 86 -10.78 -5.43 -15.33
N ASP A 87 -9.65 -6.11 -15.17
CA ASP A 87 -9.62 -7.53 -14.81
C ASP A 87 -9.89 -7.81 -13.32
N GLY A 88 -10.14 -6.76 -12.54
CA GLY A 88 -10.51 -6.90 -11.14
C GLY A 88 -10.55 -5.58 -10.37
N LEU A 89 -9.52 -4.75 -10.51
CA LEU A 89 -9.41 -3.48 -9.81
C LEU A 89 -8.85 -2.39 -10.73
N ALA A 90 -9.55 -1.26 -10.80
CA ALA A 90 -8.97 -0.01 -11.27
C ALA A 90 -9.17 1.05 -10.19
N ALA A 91 -8.12 1.38 -9.43
CA ALA A 91 -8.21 2.33 -8.34
C ALA A 91 -7.22 3.48 -8.48
N SER A 92 -7.61 4.68 -8.01
CA SER A 92 -6.72 5.85 -7.93
C SER A 92 -6.11 6.19 -9.30
N ALA A 93 -4.79 6.29 -9.41
CA ALA A 93 -4.08 6.62 -10.65
C ALA A 93 -4.41 5.68 -11.83
N ALA A 94 -4.81 4.42 -11.59
CA ALA A 94 -5.24 3.49 -12.63
C ALA A 94 -6.48 3.99 -13.39
N THR A 95 -7.37 4.70 -12.71
CA THR A 95 -8.60 5.26 -13.31
C THR A 95 -8.32 6.41 -14.28
N ILE A 96 -7.19 7.10 -14.12
CA ILE A 96 -6.73 8.12 -15.05
C ILE A 96 -6.38 7.46 -16.39
N ILE A 97 -5.73 6.30 -16.35
CA ILE A 97 -5.35 5.55 -17.57
C ILE A 97 -6.59 5.02 -18.27
N THR A 98 -7.50 4.38 -17.54
CA THR A 98 -8.75 3.87 -18.14
C THR A 98 -9.59 4.99 -18.77
N SER A 99 -9.60 6.18 -18.17
CA SER A 99 -10.34 7.34 -18.69
C SER A 99 -9.78 7.89 -20.01
N ALA A 100 -8.56 7.51 -20.38
CA ALA A 100 -7.97 7.88 -21.67
C ALA A 100 -8.26 6.86 -22.80
N CYS A 101 -8.86 5.72 -22.47
CA CYS A 101 -9.19 4.67 -23.43
C CYS A 101 -10.52 4.91 -24.14
N ASP A 102 -10.62 4.47 -25.41
CA ASP A 102 -11.82 4.63 -26.23
C ASP A 102 -13.00 3.82 -25.67
N THR A 103 -12.73 2.61 -25.23
CA THR A 103 -13.73 1.71 -24.62
C THR A 103 -13.19 1.16 -23.32
N VAL A 104 -14.01 1.15 -22.27
CA VAL A 104 -13.69 0.58 -20.96
C VAL A 104 -14.70 -0.50 -20.61
N ARG A 105 -14.21 -1.71 -20.37
CA ARG A 105 -15.00 -2.90 -20.00
C ARG A 105 -14.70 -3.31 -18.58
N MET A 106 -15.73 -3.68 -17.84
CA MET A 106 -15.60 -4.05 -16.43
C MET A 106 -16.53 -5.21 -16.08
N PRO A 107 -16.04 -6.31 -15.49
CA PRO A 107 -16.88 -7.35 -14.93
C PRO A 107 -17.76 -6.84 -13.79
N LYS A 108 -18.96 -7.41 -13.63
CA LYS A 108 -19.91 -7.03 -12.55
C LYS A 108 -19.29 -7.06 -11.16
N ASN A 109 -18.37 -7.97 -10.96
CA ASN A 109 -17.72 -8.17 -9.68
C ASN A 109 -16.35 -7.50 -9.57
N ALA A 110 -15.88 -6.72 -10.55
CA ALA A 110 -14.70 -5.88 -10.41
C ALA A 110 -14.97 -4.63 -9.53
N LEU A 111 -13.93 -3.88 -9.20
CA LEU A 111 -14.01 -2.67 -8.39
C LEU A 111 -13.36 -1.50 -9.12
N PHE A 112 -13.98 -0.34 -8.96
CA PHE A 112 -13.46 0.94 -9.44
C PHE A 112 -13.40 1.94 -8.28
N MET A 113 -12.33 2.76 -8.17
CA MET A 113 -12.24 3.72 -7.09
C MET A 113 -11.51 4.99 -7.50
N ILE A 114 -12.10 6.12 -7.14
CA ILE A 114 -11.48 7.43 -7.28
C ILE A 114 -11.37 8.16 -5.94
N HIS A 115 -10.29 8.89 -5.77
CA HIS A 115 -10.04 9.71 -4.60
C HIS A 115 -9.14 10.91 -4.92
N ASN A 116 -8.97 11.80 -3.94
CA ASN A 116 -8.05 12.91 -4.06
C ASN A 116 -6.59 12.45 -4.14
N PRO A 117 -5.73 13.18 -4.88
CA PRO A 117 -4.30 12.92 -4.85
C PRO A 117 -3.75 13.09 -3.44
N ILE A 118 -2.83 12.21 -3.07
CA ILE A 118 -2.15 12.23 -1.78
C ILE A 118 -0.64 12.36 -1.97
N THR A 119 0.02 13.04 -1.05
CA THR A 119 1.48 13.09 -1.01
C THR A 119 1.96 13.15 0.43
N PHE A 120 3.23 12.81 0.62
CA PHE A 120 3.93 13.09 1.86
C PHE A 120 4.65 14.42 1.73
N ALA A 121 4.53 15.29 2.73
CA ALA A 121 5.21 16.58 2.76
C ALA A 121 5.81 16.83 4.15
N TYR A 122 6.98 17.45 4.15
CA TYR A 122 7.69 17.88 5.34
C TYR A 122 8.25 19.28 5.10
N GLY A 123 8.11 20.17 6.09
CA GLY A 123 8.61 21.53 5.97
C GLY A 123 7.91 22.50 6.92
N ASN A 124 8.17 23.80 6.71
CA ASN A 124 7.52 24.87 7.45
C ASN A 124 6.11 25.19 6.91
N ASN A 125 5.42 26.15 7.52
CA ASN A 125 4.06 26.55 7.14
C ASN A 125 3.95 26.94 5.65
N GLN A 126 4.92 27.68 5.12
CA GLN A 126 4.88 28.13 3.73
C GLN A 126 5.06 26.95 2.75
N GLU A 127 5.89 25.99 3.09
CA GLU A 127 6.12 24.78 2.29
C GLU A 127 4.88 23.88 2.31
N MET A 128 4.23 23.74 3.48
CA MET A 128 2.94 23.02 3.57
C MET A 128 1.87 23.69 2.72
N GLN A 129 1.76 25.02 2.77
CA GLN A 129 0.78 25.76 1.96
C GLN A 129 1.01 25.56 0.45
N LYS A 130 2.26 25.59 -0.01
CA LYS A 130 2.59 25.28 -1.42
C LYS A 130 2.20 23.84 -1.80
N THR A 131 2.37 22.88 -0.89
CA THR A 131 1.98 21.51 -1.13
C THR A 131 0.47 21.38 -1.28
N VAL A 132 -0.32 22.06 -0.45
CA VAL A 132 -1.78 22.11 -0.58
C VAL A 132 -2.18 22.68 -1.94
N GLU A 133 -1.61 23.83 -2.33
CA GLU A 133 -1.90 24.44 -3.62
C GLU A 133 -1.51 23.54 -4.82
N MET A 134 -0.41 22.78 -4.69
CA MET A 134 0.00 21.80 -5.68
C MET A 134 -1.02 20.67 -5.79
N LEU A 135 -1.45 20.11 -4.66
CA LEU A 135 -2.46 19.04 -4.63
C LEU A 135 -3.79 19.47 -5.25
N ASP A 136 -4.22 20.73 -5.01
CA ASP A 136 -5.42 21.29 -5.63
C ASP A 136 -5.29 21.37 -7.15
N LYS A 137 -4.13 21.77 -7.66
CA LYS A 137 -3.86 21.80 -9.11
C LYS A 137 -3.85 20.39 -9.70
N VAL A 138 -3.24 19.41 -9.01
CA VAL A 138 -3.23 18.02 -9.43
C VAL A 138 -4.65 17.44 -9.44
N LYS A 139 -5.44 17.70 -8.38
CA LYS A 139 -6.87 17.30 -8.33
C LYS A 139 -7.64 17.86 -9.52
N ASN A 140 -7.49 19.16 -9.81
CA ASN A 140 -8.17 19.78 -10.95
C ASN A 140 -7.75 19.14 -12.28
N SER A 141 -6.47 18.81 -12.47
CA SER A 141 -5.99 18.13 -13.67
C SER A 141 -6.60 16.73 -13.83
N ILE A 142 -6.74 15.97 -12.73
CA ILE A 142 -7.40 14.66 -12.72
C ILE A 142 -8.88 14.82 -13.12
N ILE A 143 -9.57 15.80 -12.54
CA ILE A 143 -10.97 16.08 -12.86
C ILE A 143 -11.14 16.41 -14.35
N GLU A 144 -10.26 17.21 -14.96
CA GLU A 144 -10.31 17.50 -16.41
C GLU A 144 -10.16 16.22 -17.24
N THR A 145 -9.35 15.25 -16.79
CA THR A 145 -9.25 13.96 -17.46
C THR A 145 -10.55 13.17 -17.36
N TYR A 146 -11.19 13.16 -16.19
CA TYR A 146 -12.46 12.46 -15.99
C TYR A 146 -13.62 13.11 -16.76
N LEU A 147 -13.65 14.45 -16.85
CA LEU A 147 -14.64 15.16 -17.65
C LEU A 147 -14.64 14.75 -19.14
N GLY A 148 -13.47 14.37 -19.65
CA GLY A 148 -13.34 13.87 -21.03
C GLY A 148 -13.92 12.46 -21.24
N LYS A 149 -14.23 11.71 -20.18
CA LYS A 149 -14.73 10.33 -20.24
C LYS A 149 -16.14 10.19 -19.67
N THR A 150 -16.41 10.87 -18.55
CA THR A 150 -17.61 10.66 -17.75
C THR A 150 -18.79 11.52 -18.19
N LYS A 151 -19.98 11.22 -17.67
CA LYS A 151 -21.19 12.04 -17.79
C LYS A 151 -21.39 12.99 -16.60
N ALA A 152 -20.53 12.87 -15.58
CA ALA A 152 -20.61 13.67 -14.36
C ALA A 152 -20.02 15.07 -14.59
N ASP A 153 -20.57 16.07 -13.91
CA ASP A 153 -20.04 17.41 -13.91
C ASP A 153 -18.83 17.55 -12.95
N LYS A 154 -18.12 18.67 -13.06
CA LYS A 154 -16.93 18.97 -12.25
C LYS A 154 -17.21 18.90 -10.75
N LYS A 155 -18.37 19.36 -10.31
CA LYS A 155 -18.76 19.38 -8.90
C LYS A 155 -18.95 17.96 -8.37
N THR A 156 -19.71 17.15 -9.10
CA THR A 156 -19.95 15.74 -8.78
C THR A 156 -18.65 14.97 -8.74
N LEU A 157 -17.74 15.14 -9.71
CA LEU A 157 -16.42 14.49 -9.71
C LEU A 157 -15.57 14.89 -8.50
N SER A 158 -15.57 16.19 -8.14
CA SER A 158 -14.88 16.66 -6.93
C SER A 158 -15.43 16.00 -5.67
N GLU A 159 -16.76 15.92 -5.52
CA GLU A 159 -17.41 15.29 -4.37
C GLU A 159 -17.12 13.79 -4.29
N LEU A 160 -17.13 13.08 -5.42
CA LEU A 160 -16.78 11.66 -5.49
C LEU A 160 -15.31 11.41 -5.06
N MET A 161 -14.39 12.28 -5.49
CA MET A 161 -12.98 12.20 -5.10
C MET A 161 -12.79 12.54 -3.61
N ASP A 162 -13.45 13.58 -3.10
CA ASP A 162 -13.38 13.98 -1.68
C ASP A 162 -13.85 12.86 -0.73
N ASN A 163 -14.84 12.09 -1.18
CA ASN A 163 -15.44 10.98 -0.46
C ASN A 163 -14.72 9.65 -0.64
N GLU A 164 -13.62 9.60 -1.41
CA GLU A 164 -12.97 8.33 -1.78
C GLU A 164 -14.04 7.29 -2.18
N THR A 165 -14.54 7.44 -3.40
CA THR A 165 -15.72 6.67 -3.83
C THR A 165 -15.31 5.37 -4.46
N TRP A 166 -15.76 4.27 -3.86
CA TRP A 166 -15.68 2.92 -4.38
C TRP A 166 -16.95 2.59 -5.14
N MET A 167 -16.82 2.08 -6.34
CA MET A 167 -17.90 1.81 -7.28
C MET A 167 -17.86 0.35 -7.75
N ASP A 168 -19.03 -0.26 -7.87
CA ASP A 168 -19.23 -1.46 -8.67
C ASP A 168 -19.40 -1.09 -10.17
N ALA A 169 -19.56 -2.10 -11.00
CA ALA A 169 -19.67 -1.88 -12.44
C ALA A 169 -20.91 -1.06 -12.84
N GLU A 170 -22.03 -1.24 -12.14
CA GLU A 170 -23.27 -0.50 -12.41
C GLU A 170 -23.08 0.98 -12.09
N THR A 171 -22.57 1.30 -10.92
CA THR A 171 -22.27 2.67 -10.49
C THR A 171 -21.22 3.35 -11.38
N ALA A 172 -20.13 2.63 -11.72
CA ALA A 172 -19.10 3.15 -12.61
C ALA A 172 -19.67 3.45 -14.01
N LYS A 173 -20.60 2.62 -14.51
CA LYS A 173 -21.29 2.83 -15.79
C LYS A 173 -22.28 4.00 -15.73
N GLU A 174 -22.99 4.17 -14.62
CA GLU A 174 -23.92 5.28 -14.41
C GLU A 174 -23.20 6.62 -14.53
N TYR A 175 -22.05 6.76 -13.86
CA TYR A 175 -21.21 7.96 -13.98
C TYR A 175 -20.47 8.06 -15.31
N GLY A 176 -20.39 6.98 -16.10
CA GLY A 176 -19.74 6.95 -17.41
C GLY A 176 -18.23 6.71 -17.35
N PHE A 177 -17.69 6.20 -16.24
CA PHE A 177 -16.30 5.77 -16.16
C PHE A 177 -16.02 4.52 -17.00
N ILE A 178 -17.04 3.68 -17.19
CA ILE A 178 -16.97 2.50 -18.04
C ILE A 178 -18.10 2.52 -19.08
N ASP A 179 -17.86 1.82 -20.20
CA ASP A 179 -18.78 1.74 -21.33
C ASP A 179 -19.59 0.45 -21.31
N GLU A 180 -18.97 -0.67 -20.95
CA GLU A 180 -19.56 -2.00 -21.02
C GLU A 180 -19.37 -2.78 -19.72
N ILE A 181 -20.43 -3.46 -19.27
CA ILE A 181 -20.36 -4.45 -18.20
C ILE A 181 -20.30 -5.83 -18.88
N VAL A 182 -19.28 -6.63 -18.51
CA VAL A 182 -19.09 -7.97 -19.06
C VAL A 182 -19.48 -9.02 -18.03
N ASP A 183 -19.93 -10.19 -18.50
CA ASP A 183 -20.43 -11.28 -17.62
C ASP A 183 -19.31 -12.18 -17.07
N GLU A 184 -18.06 -11.87 -17.36
CA GLU A 184 -16.92 -12.57 -16.77
C GLU A 184 -16.86 -12.34 -15.26
N GLU A 185 -16.57 -13.41 -14.50
CA GLU A 185 -16.43 -13.32 -13.05
C GLU A 185 -14.95 -13.30 -12.66
N VAL A 186 -14.61 -12.38 -11.77
CA VAL A 186 -13.28 -12.24 -11.22
C VAL A 186 -13.25 -12.80 -9.79
N GLY A 187 -12.34 -13.72 -9.52
CA GLY A 187 -12.13 -14.22 -8.16
C GLY A 187 -11.59 -13.12 -7.27
N LYS A 188 -12.27 -12.84 -6.15
CA LYS A 188 -11.84 -11.83 -5.18
C LYS A 188 -12.13 -12.25 -3.74
N GLU A 189 -11.24 -11.87 -2.86
CA GLU A 189 -11.32 -12.15 -1.43
C GLU A 189 -10.75 -10.99 -0.62
N PHE A 190 -11.28 -10.77 0.59
CA PHE A 190 -10.69 -9.87 1.57
C PHE A 190 -10.04 -10.70 2.69
N VAL A 191 -8.73 -10.53 2.84
CA VAL A 191 -7.98 -11.11 3.95
C VAL A 191 -7.36 -9.96 4.73
N GLU A 192 -7.82 -9.76 5.95
CA GLU A 192 -7.41 -8.62 6.81
C GLU A 192 -7.60 -7.26 6.11
N ASN A 193 -6.49 -6.57 5.79
CA ASN A 193 -6.46 -5.30 5.09
C ASN A 193 -6.03 -5.43 3.62
N LYS A 194 -6.01 -6.65 3.10
CA LYS A 194 -5.66 -6.93 1.70
C LYS A 194 -6.90 -7.32 0.92
N LEU A 195 -7.02 -6.77 -0.26
CA LEU A 195 -7.95 -7.21 -1.29
C LEU A 195 -7.19 -8.12 -2.25
N ILE A 196 -7.59 -9.39 -2.31
CA ILE A 196 -7.02 -10.36 -3.23
C ILE A 196 -7.92 -10.44 -4.46
N ILE A 197 -7.38 -10.17 -5.63
CA ILE A 197 -8.08 -10.25 -6.91
C ILE A 197 -7.19 -11.00 -7.89
N ASN A 198 -7.70 -12.05 -8.51
CA ASN A 198 -6.94 -12.90 -9.44
C ASN A 198 -5.58 -13.33 -8.87
N ASN A 199 -5.55 -13.77 -7.62
CA ASN A 199 -4.35 -14.17 -6.87
C ASN A 199 -3.33 -13.06 -6.63
N MET A 200 -3.68 -11.79 -6.90
CA MET A 200 -2.86 -10.63 -6.55
C MET A 200 -3.40 -9.98 -5.28
N ALA A 201 -2.52 -9.76 -4.30
CA ALA A 201 -2.86 -9.12 -3.04
C ALA A 201 -2.55 -7.62 -3.09
N PHE A 202 -3.57 -6.78 -2.92
CA PHE A 202 -3.44 -5.33 -2.85
C PHE A 202 -3.62 -4.87 -1.40
N ASP A 203 -2.64 -4.16 -0.87
CA ASP A 203 -2.80 -3.47 0.42
C ASP A 203 -3.72 -2.27 0.25
N ILE A 204 -4.93 -2.39 0.80
CA ILE A 204 -5.94 -1.33 0.75
C ILE A 204 -6.06 -0.56 2.07
N SER A 205 -5.20 -0.82 3.05
CA SER A 205 -5.20 -0.14 4.36
C SER A 205 -4.97 1.37 4.25
N LYS A 206 -4.28 1.81 3.21
CA LYS A 206 -4.01 3.22 2.91
C LYS A 206 -5.25 4.02 2.50
N PHE A 207 -6.35 3.36 2.12
CA PHE A 207 -7.58 4.02 1.72
C PHE A 207 -8.53 4.21 2.90
N LYS A 208 -9.06 5.43 3.06
CA LYS A 208 -9.90 5.81 4.22
C LYS A 208 -11.21 5.03 4.29
N ASN A 209 -11.80 4.79 3.14
CA ASN A 209 -13.13 4.17 3.02
C ASN A 209 -13.07 2.72 2.50
N PHE A 210 -11.96 2.02 2.68
CA PHE A 210 -11.81 0.62 2.22
C PHE A 210 -12.92 -0.32 2.76
N LYS A 211 -13.55 0.03 3.90
CA LYS A 211 -14.73 -0.69 4.40
C LYS A 211 -15.89 -0.68 3.42
N LYS A 212 -16.07 0.43 2.69
CA LYS A 212 -17.09 0.52 1.64
C LYS A 212 -16.80 -0.43 0.47
N ALA A 213 -15.52 -0.66 0.14
CA ALA A 213 -15.14 -1.68 -0.84
C ALA A 213 -15.63 -3.09 -0.41
N LYS A 214 -15.56 -3.41 0.89
CA LYS A 214 -16.12 -4.66 1.41
C LYS A 214 -17.63 -4.74 1.21
N ASP A 215 -18.35 -3.64 1.45
CA ASP A 215 -19.81 -3.59 1.30
C ASP A 215 -20.22 -3.78 -0.17
N VAL A 216 -19.52 -3.15 -1.11
CA VAL A 216 -19.72 -3.33 -2.56
C VAL A 216 -19.49 -4.80 -2.95
N VAL A 217 -18.44 -5.44 -2.41
CA VAL A 217 -18.15 -6.86 -2.68
C VAL A 217 -19.20 -7.79 -2.09
N ILE A 218 -19.65 -7.53 -0.85
CA ILE A 218 -20.62 -8.38 -0.15
C ILE A 218 -21.99 -8.32 -0.83
N ASN A 219 -22.42 -7.15 -1.29
CA ASN A 219 -23.70 -6.99 -1.97
C ASN A 219 -23.74 -7.75 -3.31
N ASN A 220 -22.61 -7.85 -4.01
CA ASN A 220 -22.50 -8.66 -5.23
C ASN A 220 -22.48 -10.18 -4.97
N LYS A 221 -22.08 -10.63 -3.76
CA LYS A 221 -22.12 -12.07 -3.37
C LYS A 221 -23.52 -12.65 -3.23
N LYS A 222 -24.57 -11.84 -3.15
CA LYS A 222 -25.95 -12.35 -3.04
C LYS A 222 -26.46 -13.12 -4.25
N ASN A 223 -25.76 -13.07 -5.38
CA ASN A 223 -26.16 -13.73 -6.64
C ASN A 223 -25.28 -14.89 -7.09
N THR A 224 -24.17 -15.19 -6.42
CA THR A 224 -23.35 -16.37 -6.74
C THR A 224 -23.68 -17.50 -5.79
N LYS A 225 -24.09 -18.66 -6.33
CA LYS A 225 -24.15 -19.91 -5.55
C LYS A 225 -22.74 -20.21 -5.07
N GLU A 226 -22.50 -20.01 -3.77
CA GLU A 226 -21.26 -20.49 -3.12
C GLU A 226 -21.16 -22.00 -3.34
N VAL A 227 -20.21 -22.43 -4.13
CA VAL A 227 -19.78 -23.83 -4.12
C VAL A 227 -18.93 -24.00 -2.86
N LYS A 228 -19.59 -24.37 -1.74
CA LYS A 228 -18.89 -24.70 -0.52
C LYS A 228 -18.29 -26.09 -0.68
N MET A 229 -17.04 -26.15 -1.11
CA MET A 229 -16.26 -27.38 -1.09
C MET A 229 -15.59 -27.50 0.27
N THR A 230 -15.86 -28.59 0.98
CA THR A 230 -15.16 -28.90 2.24
C THR A 230 -13.75 -29.39 1.96
N LEU A 231 -12.89 -29.34 2.96
CA LEU A 231 -11.52 -29.85 2.85
C LEU A 231 -11.48 -31.35 2.49
N GLU A 232 -12.45 -32.10 2.99
CA GLU A 232 -12.64 -33.53 2.66
C GLU A 232 -13.06 -33.73 1.20
N GLU A 233 -13.98 -32.92 0.71
CA GLU A 233 -14.41 -32.98 -0.70
C GLU A 233 -13.26 -32.58 -1.64
N LEU A 234 -12.48 -31.56 -1.31
CA LEU A 234 -11.29 -31.19 -2.06
C LEU A 234 -10.28 -32.35 -2.11
N LYS A 235 -10.00 -32.97 -0.97
CA LYS A 235 -9.09 -34.12 -0.87
C LYS A 235 -9.55 -35.32 -1.67
N ASN A 236 -10.86 -35.58 -1.68
CA ASN A 236 -11.44 -36.74 -2.35
C ASN A 236 -11.61 -36.54 -3.87
N GLN A 237 -11.97 -35.35 -4.28
CA GLN A 237 -12.25 -35.05 -5.69
C GLN A 237 -10.99 -34.59 -6.46
N PHE A 238 -10.05 -33.91 -5.77
CA PHE A 238 -8.83 -33.33 -6.35
C PHE A 238 -7.61 -33.59 -5.44
N PRO A 239 -7.20 -34.85 -5.23
CA PRO A 239 -6.13 -35.19 -4.30
C PRO A 239 -4.78 -34.51 -4.63
N ASP A 240 -4.42 -34.43 -5.91
CA ASP A 240 -3.16 -33.79 -6.34
C ASP A 240 -3.16 -32.28 -6.06
N LEU A 241 -4.30 -31.61 -6.25
CA LEU A 241 -4.46 -30.18 -5.94
C LEU A 241 -4.44 -29.97 -4.42
N TYR A 242 -5.09 -30.86 -3.65
CA TYR A 242 -5.06 -30.80 -2.18
C TYR A 242 -3.62 -30.91 -1.67
N ASP A 243 -2.86 -31.90 -2.15
CA ASP A 243 -1.47 -32.12 -1.74
C ASP A 243 -0.56 -30.94 -2.17
N TYR A 244 -0.77 -30.40 -3.37
CA TYR A 244 -0.06 -29.21 -3.83
C TYR A 244 -0.31 -28.02 -2.90
N VAL A 245 -1.57 -27.66 -2.64
CA VAL A 245 -1.95 -26.53 -1.79
C VAL A 245 -1.44 -26.73 -0.36
N LEU A 246 -1.54 -27.96 0.19
CA LEU A 246 -1.03 -28.28 1.51
C LEU A 246 0.50 -28.10 1.62
N ASN A 247 1.23 -28.54 0.60
CA ASN A 247 2.69 -28.44 0.57
C ASN A 247 3.17 -27.01 0.38
N GLU A 248 2.53 -26.24 -0.50
CA GLU A 248 2.82 -24.80 -0.66
C GLU A 248 2.45 -24.02 0.61
N GLY A 249 1.31 -24.29 1.24
CA GLY A 249 0.93 -23.67 2.52
C GLY A 249 1.94 -23.96 3.63
N LYS A 250 2.44 -25.21 3.72
CA LYS A 250 3.50 -25.57 4.67
C LYS A 250 4.81 -24.85 4.40
N LYS A 251 5.16 -24.65 3.14
CA LYS A 251 6.39 -23.96 2.73
C LYS A 251 6.30 -22.47 3.07
N ILE A 252 5.20 -21.83 2.71
CA ILE A 252 4.93 -20.42 3.03
C ILE A 252 4.93 -20.21 4.55
N GLY A 253 4.17 -21.01 5.31
CA GLY A 253 4.10 -20.87 6.76
C GLY A 253 5.44 -21.10 7.47
N LYS A 254 6.30 -21.99 6.95
CA LYS A 254 7.67 -22.15 7.46
C LYS A 254 8.54 -20.93 7.22
N GLU A 255 8.41 -20.28 6.05
CA GLU A 255 9.21 -19.09 5.74
C GLU A 255 8.72 -17.88 6.55
N GLU A 256 7.40 -17.66 6.64
CA GLU A 256 6.81 -16.62 7.48
C GLU A 256 7.22 -16.75 8.95
N GLU A 257 7.19 -17.97 9.49
CA GLU A 257 7.59 -18.24 10.87
C GLU A 257 9.10 -18.01 11.06
N ARG A 258 9.92 -18.40 10.09
CA ARG A 258 11.35 -18.13 10.11
C ARG A 258 11.67 -16.64 10.10
N GLU A 259 10.97 -15.86 9.27
CA GLU A 259 11.11 -14.40 9.23
C GLU A 259 10.63 -13.76 10.53
N ARG A 260 9.52 -14.24 11.10
CA ARG A 260 9.00 -13.78 12.40
C ARG A 260 10.02 -14.00 13.51
N LEU A 261 10.58 -15.23 13.61
CA LEU A 261 11.59 -15.56 14.61
C LEU A 261 12.85 -14.73 14.43
N LYS A 262 13.31 -14.55 13.20
CA LYS A 262 14.47 -13.70 12.88
C LYS A 262 14.25 -12.24 13.29
N ALA A 263 13.08 -11.69 12.99
CA ALA A 263 12.72 -10.31 13.36
C ALA A 263 12.68 -10.13 14.89
N ILE A 264 12.25 -11.17 15.65
CA ILE A 264 12.30 -11.17 17.12
C ILE A 264 13.76 -11.19 17.62
N ASP A 265 14.63 -12.00 17.00
CA ASP A 265 16.06 -12.07 17.37
C ASP A 265 16.77 -10.74 17.10
N ASP A 266 16.43 -10.06 16.03
CA ASP A 266 17.00 -8.76 15.65
C ASP A 266 16.64 -7.61 16.62
N ILE A 267 15.65 -7.80 17.52
CA ILE A 267 15.35 -6.82 18.59
C ILE A 267 16.57 -6.66 19.55
N GLY A 268 17.39 -7.70 19.74
CA GLY A 268 18.72 -7.61 20.34
C GLY A 268 18.77 -7.13 21.80
N VAL A 269 17.71 -7.33 22.61
CA VAL A 269 17.64 -6.86 24.02
C VAL A 269 17.89 -8.01 24.97
N ASN A 270 19.11 -8.11 25.49
CA ASN A 270 19.56 -9.23 26.36
C ASN A 270 18.86 -9.32 27.73
N ASN A 271 18.19 -8.25 28.19
CA ASN A 271 17.61 -8.20 29.55
C ASN A 271 16.19 -8.73 29.66
N TYR A 272 15.56 -9.19 28.56
CA TYR A 272 14.18 -9.64 28.49
C TYR A 272 14.03 -11.01 27.84
N SER A 273 15.00 -11.90 28.09
CA SER A 273 15.07 -13.25 27.50
C SER A 273 13.77 -14.05 27.69
N GLU A 274 13.16 -13.97 28.86
CA GLU A 274 11.89 -14.67 29.17
C GLU A 274 10.71 -14.16 28.31
N LEU A 275 10.62 -12.86 28.07
CA LEU A 275 9.61 -12.29 27.16
C LEU A 275 9.86 -12.68 25.71
N ILE A 276 11.12 -12.73 25.31
CA ILE A 276 11.54 -13.13 23.97
C ILE A 276 11.19 -14.60 23.73
N GLU A 277 11.55 -15.49 24.64
CA GLU A 277 11.21 -16.92 24.55
C GLU A 277 9.69 -17.16 24.55
N ASN A 278 8.97 -16.42 25.39
CA ASN A 278 7.50 -16.48 25.39
C ASN A 278 6.91 -16.06 24.05
N ALA A 279 7.39 -14.95 23.47
CA ALA A 279 6.96 -14.44 22.17
C ALA A 279 7.30 -15.37 21.01
N LYS A 280 8.40 -16.13 21.13
CA LYS A 280 8.80 -17.08 20.09
C LYS A 280 7.96 -18.35 20.11
N TYR A 281 7.79 -18.97 21.29
CA TYR A 281 7.39 -20.39 21.40
C TYR A 281 6.14 -20.65 22.22
N VAL A 282 5.77 -19.76 23.15
CA VAL A 282 4.63 -20.00 24.07
C VAL A 282 3.39 -19.23 23.62
N ASN A 283 3.51 -17.94 23.41
CA ASN A 283 2.46 -17.07 22.90
C ASN A 283 3.01 -16.32 21.68
N PRO A 284 2.98 -16.91 20.48
CA PRO A 284 3.54 -16.32 19.27
C PRO A 284 2.99 -14.94 19.01
N MET A 285 3.88 -13.95 18.88
CA MET A 285 3.56 -12.58 18.55
C MET A 285 4.56 -12.00 17.56
N SER A 286 4.22 -10.89 16.92
CA SER A 286 5.11 -10.19 16.02
C SER A 286 6.26 -9.50 16.77
N ALA A 287 7.37 -9.23 16.07
CA ALA A 287 8.48 -8.46 16.62
C ALA A 287 8.04 -7.06 17.11
N SER A 288 7.10 -6.44 16.42
CA SER A 288 6.55 -5.12 16.79
C SER A 288 5.75 -5.17 18.11
N GLU A 289 4.92 -6.19 18.30
CA GLU A 289 4.16 -6.39 19.54
C GLU A 289 5.10 -6.68 20.71
N LEU A 290 6.12 -7.52 20.49
CA LEU A 290 7.15 -7.79 21.50
C LEU A 290 7.90 -6.52 21.88
N ALA A 291 8.32 -5.69 20.93
CA ALA A 291 8.99 -4.42 21.18
C ALA A 291 8.13 -3.48 22.03
N ILE A 292 6.83 -3.39 21.76
CA ILE A 292 5.88 -2.60 22.56
C ILE A 292 5.79 -3.13 24.00
N ASN A 293 5.75 -4.46 24.18
CA ASN A 293 5.68 -5.08 25.50
C ASN A 293 6.97 -4.85 26.29
N ILE A 294 8.13 -4.92 25.65
CA ILE A 294 9.41 -4.61 26.27
C ILE A 294 9.44 -3.13 26.73
N LEU A 295 9.00 -2.20 25.88
CA LEU A 295 8.94 -0.78 26.24
C LEU A 295 8.00 -0.50 27.42
N LYS A 296 6.86 -1.17 27.49
CA LYS A 296 5.94 -1.07 28.63
C LYS A 296 6.62 -1.55 29.91
N LYS A 297 7.25 -2.72 29.88
CA LYS A 297 7.97 -3.27 31.05
C LYS A 297 9.13 -2.39 31.50
N GLN A 298 9.90 -1.83 30.56
CA GLN A 298 10.94 -0.83 30.88
C GLN A 298 10.40 0.41 31.56
N LYS A 299 9.24 0.90 31.13
CA LYS A 299 8.59 2.06 31.75
C LYS A 299 8.12 1.76 33.18
N GLU A 300 7.59 0.57 33.42
CA GLU A 300 7.18 0.10 34.74
C GLU A 300 8.38 -0.05 35.68
N GLU A 301 9.45 -0.70 35.23
CA GLU A 301 10.70 -0.86 36.01
C GLU A 301 11.32 0.51 36.37
N LYS A 302 11.33 1.47 35.44
CA LYS A 302 11.80 2.84 35.72
C LYS A 302 10.92 3.55 36.72
N ALA A 303 9.61 3.41 36.64
CA ALA A 303 8.66 4.00 37.58
C ALA A 303 8.86 3.41 39.00
N GLN A 304 9.07 2.10 39.10
CA GLN A 304 9.32 1.39 40.36
C GLN A 304 10.66 1.79 40.99
N LYS A 305 11.74 1.92 40.19
CA LYS A 305 13.04 2.45 40.66
C LYS A 305 12.93 3.88 41.17
N LEU A 306 12.20 4.74 40.47
CA LEU A 306 11.95 6.12 40.92
C LEU A 306 11.17 6.20 42.24
N GLN A 307 10.24 5.27 42.44
CA GLN A 307 9.46 5.21 43.66
C GLN A 307 10.28 4.71 44.85
N ASN A 308 11.14 3.72 44.62
CA ASN A 308 12.10 3.22 45.63
C ASN A 308 13.11 4.28 46.02
N ILE A 309 13.67 5.05 45.09
CA ILE A 309 14.59 6.18 45.37
C ILE A 309 13.87 7.27 46.18
N LYS A 310 12.60 7.56 45.90
CA LYS A 310 11.82 8.51 46.67
C LYS A 310 11.57 8.03 48.09
N ASN A 311 11.28 6.75 48.28
CA ASN A 311 11.07 6.16 49.63
C ASN A 311 12.37 6.15 50.43
N GLU A 312 13.51 5.75 49.82
CA GLU A 312 14.83 5.78 50.47
C GLU A 312 15.29 7.22 50.82
N SER A 313 14.90 8.22 50.01
CA SER A 313 15.23 9.62 50.28
C SER A 313 14.38 10.26 51.37
N GLN A 314 13.21 9.67 51.70
CA GLN A 314 12.38 10.12 52.83
C GLN A 314 12.89 9.56 54.17
N ASP A 315 13.49 8.39 54.18
CA ASP A 315 14.04 7.79 55.41
C ASP A 315 15.39 8.36 55.85
N ASN A 316 16.09 9.12 54.99
CA ASN A 316 17.39 9.72 55.26
C ASN A 316 17.40 11.25 55.22
N PHE A 317 16.32 11.91 55.64
CA PHE A 317 16.30 13.35 55.77
C PHE A 317 17.08 13.79 57.05
N ILE A 318 18.39 14.04 56.88
CA ILE A 318 19.19 14.80 57.86
C ILE A 318 18.99 16.28 57.53
N PRO A 319 18.35 17.10 58.41
CA PRO A 319 18.19 18.52 58.13
C PRO A 319 19.58 19.19 58.04
N PRO A 320 19.82 20.07 57.06
CA PRO A 320 21.08 20.76 56.93
C PRO A 320 21.26 21.70 58.11
N ALA A 321 22.42 21.58 58.78
CA ALA A 321 22.88 22.56 59.77
C ALA A 321 22.99 23.92 59.08
N MET A 322 22.31 24.95 59.61
CA MET A 322 22.50 26.33 59.17
C MET A 322 23.98 26.72 59.40
N ASN A 323 24.64 27.08 58.31
CA ASN A 323 25.86 27.86 58.36
C ASN A 323 25.78 29.01 57.36
N ASP A 324 26.01 30.18 57.93
CA ASP A 324 25.95 31.51 57.35
C ASP A 324 27.12 31.78 56.43
N GLY A 325 26.91 32.46 55.32
CA GLY A 325 27.91 33.33 54.71
C GLY A 325 28.49 32.97 53.34
N THR A 326 28.18 33.84 52.39
CA THR A 326 28.96 34.30 51.20
C THR A 326 29.02 33.47 49.91
N SER A 327 28.33 33.95 48.95
CA SER A 327 28.48 34.23 47.46
C SER A 327 29.70 33.74 46.67
N PRO A 328 29.71 33.90 45.33
CA PRO A 328 28.96 33.15 44.29
C PRO A 328 29.93 32.49 43.26
N GLY A 329 29.51 31.46 42.61
CA GLY A 329 30.31 30.95 41.53
C GLY A 329 29.74 29.74 40.78
N LYS A 330 29.45 29.98 39.54
CA LYS A 330 29.34 29.06 38.42
C LYS A 330 28.19 28.03 38.38
N LYS A 331 27.26 28.27 37.49
CA LYS A 331 26.29 27.30 36.96
C LYS A 331 27.05 26.16 36.32
N GLU A 332 26.96 24.96 36.86
CA GLU A 332 27.20 23.73 36.18
C GLU A 332 25.87 23.22 35.57
N GLU A 333 25.82 23.18 34.26
CA GLU A 333 24.73 22.50 33.53
C GLU A 333 24.82 21.00 33.81
N LYS A 334 23.84 20.46 34.53
CA LYS A 334 23.64 19.02 34.61
C LYS A 334 23.17 18.51 33.25
N ARG A 335 24.08 17.88 32.50
CA ARG A 335 23.76 17.04 31.34
C ARG A 335 22.85 15.89 31.79
N PHE A 336 21.59 15.96 31.42
CA PHE A 336 20.73 14.80 31.38
C PHE A 336 21.24 13.87 30.28
N MET A 337 21.67 12.66 30.67
CA MET A 337 21.94 11.59 29.70
C MET A 337 20.59 11.14 29.08
N GLY A 338 20.18 11.81 28.03
CA GLY A 338 19.16 11.35 27.11
C GLY A 338 19.75 10.24 26.25
N ILE A 339 19.13 9.07 26.28
CA ILE A 339 19.43 8.00 25.32
C ILE A 339 19.06 8.56 23.96
N ASP A 340 20.07 8.65 23.09
CA ASP A 340 19.99 9.23 21.76
C ASP A 340 19.23 8.27 20.83
N ILE A 341 17.92 8.48 20.72
CA ILE A 341 17.00 7.70 19.86
C ILE A 341 17.43 7.79 18.38
N MET A 342 18.14 8.85 17.97
CA MET A 342 18.71 9.02 16.63
C MET A 342 19.78 7.95 16.30
N ASN A 343 20.51 7.46 17.29
CA ASN A 343 21.52 6.41 17.07
C ASN A 343 20.93 5.02 16.84
N ILE A 344 19.71 4.76 17.26
CA ILE A 344 19.03 3.48 17.00
C ILE A 344 18.53 3.46 15.57
N PHE A 345 17.93 4.54 15.08
CA PHE A 345 17.48 4.66 13.69
C PHE A 345 18.62 4.68 12.68
N SER A 346 19.76 5.30 13.01
CA SER A 346 20.92 5.31 12.09
C SER A 346 21.62 3.95 11.96
N ARG A 347 21.53 3.08 12.99
CA ARG A 347 22.06 1.70 12.93
C ARG A 347 21.14 0.76 12.14
N MET A 348 19.84 0.99 12.15
CA MET A 348 18.90 0.21 11.32
C MET A 348 19.06 0.54 9.82
N ASN A 349 19.31 1.80 9.45
CA ASN A 349 19.52 2.18 8.06
C ASN A 349 20.92 1.78 7.50
N LYS A 350 21.96 1.65 8.33
CA LYS A 350 23.28 1.22 7.84
C LYS A 350 23.38 -0.27 7.50
N LYS A 351 22.55 -1.13 8.09
CA LYS A 351 22.55 -2.57 7.78
C LYS A 351 21.83 -2.94 6.49
N THR A 352 21.01 -2.04 5.93
CA THR A 352 20.38 -2.22 4.63
C THR A 352 21.28 -1.85 3.44
N GLU A 353 22.38 -1.13 3.68
CA GLU A 353 23.33 -0.75 2.63
C GLU A 353 24.53 -1.68 2.45
N GLU A 354 24.83 -2.56 3.41
CA GLU A 354 25.95 -3.50 3.34
C GLU A 354 25.58 -4.92 2.88
N GLY A 355 24.34 -5.11 2.43
CA GLY A 355 23.80 -6.39 1.93
C GLY A 355 23.52 -6.37 0.42
N LYS A 356 24.42 -5.74 -0.36
CA LYS A 356 24.42 -5.88 -1.84
C LYS A 356 25.67 -6.60 -2.29
#